data_69883f53d0d9cd9f7fdcef78bed4dc95
#
_entry.id   69883f53d0d9cd9f7fdcef78bed4dc95
#
_cell.length_a   1.000
_cell.length_b   1.000
_cell.length_c   1.000
_cell.angle_alpha   90.00
_cell.angle_beta   90.00
_cell.angle_gamma   90.00
#
_symmetry.space_group_name_H-M   'P 1'
#
loop_
_entity.id
_entity.type
_entity.pdbx_description
1 polymer ?
#
loop_
_entity_poly.entity_id
_entity_poly.type
_entity_poly.pdbx_seq_one_letter_code
_entity_poly.pdbx_strand_id
1 'polypeptide(L)'
;MFGTRGGIHDNPEANQRNKAWMQRRLVQMFPALSAVEIEFFWRGWVCLAYDRNPHVGTTDDPTVHYALAYMGSGVALATLCGRYLAQRVAGAGSEAGPLLSRPLPRFPLPALRRWYQRAAYAWYGLKDEWL
;
A
#
# COMPACT_ATOMS: atom_id res chain seq x y z
N MET A 1 9.21 15.72 3.69
CA MET A 1 9.00 14.50 2.87
C MET A 1 7.82 14.74 1.95
N PHE A 2 7.98 14.49 0.66
CA PHE A 2 6.92 14.63 -0.34
C PHE A 2 6.65 13.25 -0.95
N GLY A 3 5.40 12.82 -0.98
CA GLY A 3 5.02 11.49 -1.44
C GLY A 3 3.88 11.51 -2.45
N THR A 4 3.83 10.50 -3.29
CA THR A 4 2.77 10.32 -4.27
C THR A 4 2.47 8.84 -4.50
N ARG A 5 1.38 8.57 -5.17
CA ARG A 5 1.06 7.22 -5.68
C ARG A 5 2.15 6.77 -6.66
N GLY A 6 2.76 5.62 -6.38
CA GLY A 6 3.76 5.01 -7.25
C GLY A 6 3.14 4.42 -8.53
N GLY A 7 4.00 4.03 -9.46
CA GLY A 7 3.60 3.27 -10.65
C GLY A 7 3.55 1.76 -10.37
N ILE A 8 3.05 1.01 -11.35
CA ILE A 8 2.95 -0.47 -11.32
C ILE A 8 4.24 -1.16 -11.80
N HIS A 9 5.22 -0.41 -12.27
CA HIS A 9 6.50 -0.93 -12.77
C HIS A 9 7.62 -0.55 -11.82
N ASP A 10 8.52 -1.50 -11.57
CA ASP A 10 9.70 -1.31 -10.74
C ASP A 10 10.94 -1.66 -11.57
N ASN A 11 11.29 -0.75 -12.47
CA ASN A 11 12.54 -0.78 -13.21
C ASN A 11 13.24 0.60 -13.12
N PRO A 12 14.55 0.67 -13.40
CA PRO A 12 15.32 1.91 -13.27
C PRO A 12 14.74 3.09 -14.05
N GLU A 13 14.26 2.85 -15.28
CA GLU A 13 13.70 3.90 -16.12
C GLU A 13 12.37 4.42 -15.55
N ALA A 14 11.51 3.53 -15.06
CA ALA A 14 10.26 3.93 -14.38
C ALA A 14 10.56 4.73 -13.10
N ASN A 15 11.60 4.35 -12.37
CA ASN A 15 12.04 5.05 -11.17
C ASN A 15 12.52 6.48 -11.49
N GLN A 16 13.34 6.64 -12.53
CA GLN A 16 13.80 7.96 -12.98
C GLN A 16 12.64 8.84 -13.45
N ARG A 17 11.71 8.28 -14.26
CA ARG A 17 10.52 9.01 -14.70
C ARG A 17 9.67 9.48 -13.52
N ASN A 18 9.47 8.61 -12.52
CA ASN A 18 8.72 8.96 -11.32
C ASN A 18 9.41 10.04 -10.48
N LYS A 19 10.73 9.94 -10.30
CA LYS A 19 11.52 10.97 -9.60
C LYS A 19 11.36 12.33 -10.30
N ALA A 20 11.55 12.38 -11.60
CA ALA A 20 11.42 13.61 -12.39
C ALA A 20 9.97 14.17 -12.37
N TRP A 21 8.97 13.30 -12.40
CA TRP A 21 7.57 13.70 -12.29
C TRP A 21 7.27 14.29 -10.90
N MET A 22 7.73 13.63 -9.83
CA MET A 22 7.56 14.11 -8.45
C MET A 22 8.23 15.46 -8.25
N GLN A 23 9.44 15.66 -8.79
CA GLN A 23 10.16 16.94 -8.71
C GLN A 23 9.38 18.05 -9.40
N ARG A 24 8.84 17.81 -10.60
CA ARG A 24 7.99 18.80 -11.28
C ARG A 24 6.75 19.15 -10.46
N ARG A 25 6.06 18.16 -9.89
CA ARG A 25 4.88 18.37 -9.04
C ARG A 25 5.22 19.13 -7.76
N LEU A 26 6.34 18.81 -7.13
CA LEU A 26 6.83 19.53 -5.96
C LEU A 26 7.02 21.02 -6.26
N VAL A 27 7.70 21.35 -7.36
CA VAL A 27 7.95 22.74 -7.77
C VAL A 27 6.65 23.46 -8.18
N GLN A 28 5.71 22.76 -8.83
CA GLN A 28 4.39 23.32 -9.14
C GLN A 28 3.60 23.71 -7.89
N MET A 29 3.66 22.89 -6.84
CA MET A 29 2.95 23.14 -5.58
C MET A 29 3.72 24.14 -4.68
N PHE A 30 5.04 24.11 -4.75
CA PHE A 30 5.93 24.91 -3.90
C PHE A 30 7.07 25.52 -4.75
N PRO A 31 6.81 26.62 -5.49
CA PRO A 31 7.80 27.22 -6.38
C PRO A 31 9.11 27.63 -5.68
N ALA A 32 9.06 27.96 -4.40
CA ALA A 32 10.22 28.28 -3.59
C ALA A 32 11.23 27.12 -3.46
N LEU A 33 10.80 25.88 -3.75
CA LEU A 33 11.65 24.68 -3.71
C LEU A 33 12.25 24.32 -5.08
N SER A 34 12.21 25.22 -6.07
CA SER A 34 12.71 24.95 -7.43
C SER A 34 14.20 24.63 -7.48
N ALA A 35 14.99 25.20 -6.56
CA ALA A 35 16.44 24.99 -6.47
C ALA A 35 16.85 23.85 -5.51
N VAL A 36 15.88 23.17 -4.89
CA VAL A 36 16.18 22.12 -3.92
C VAL A 36 16.51 20.81 -4.65
N GLU A 37 17.64 20.21 -4.30
CA GLU A 37 18.05 18.90 -4.77
C GLU A 37 17.30 17.80 -4.00
N ILE A 38 16.85 16.74 -4.73
CA ILE A 38 16.28 15.56 -4.11
C ILE A 38 17.43 14.65 -3.68
N GLU A 39 17.76 14.68 -2.40
CA GLU A 39 18.83 13.89 -1.79
C GLU A 39 18.44 12.41 -1.72
N PHE A 40 17.23 12.13 -1.26
CA PHE A 40 16.74 10.75 -1.11
C PHE A 40 15.48 10.53 -1.92
N PHE A 41 15.45 9.44 -2.67
CA PHE A 41 14.28 8.95 -3.38
C PHE A 41 14.13 7.45 -3.17
N TRP A 42 12.96 7.04 -2.71
CA TRP A 42 12.66 5.61 -2.50
C TRP A 42 11.26 5.27 -2.95
N ARG A 43 11.04 4.00 -3.16
CA ARG A 43 9.74 3.39 -3.47
C ARG A 43 9.55 2.15 -2.63
N GLY A 44 8.31 1.76 -2.42
CA GLY A 44 7.95 0.54 -1.72
C GLY A 44 6.73 -0.13 -2.34
N TRP A 45 6.65 -1.43 -2.20
CA TRP A 45 5.48 -2.20 -2.57
C TRP A 45 4.38 -2.00 -1.54
N VAL A 46 3.15 -1.78 -2.02
CA VAL A 46 1.97 -1.69 -1.16
C VAL A 46 1.11 -2.92 -1.42
N CYS A 47 0.82 -3.66 -0.37
CA CYS A 47 -0.11 -4.78 -0.42
C CYS A 47 -1.55 -4.26 -0.36
N LEU A 48 -2.33 -4.59 -1.40
CA LEU A 48 -3.72 -4.20 -1.52
C LEU A 48 -4.61 -5.44 -1.48
N ALA A 49 -5.53 -5.51 -0.51
CA ALA A 49 -6.59 -6.52 -0.55
C ALA A 49 -7.72 -6.09 -1.50
N TYR A 50 -8.47 -7.07 -2.00
CA TYR A 50 -9.58 -6.83 -2.92
C TYR A 50 -10.68 -5.96 -2.27
N ASP A 51 -10.99 -6.19 -1.01
CA ASP A 51 -11.96 -5.42 -0.22
C ASP A 51 -11.41 -4.12 0.38
N ARG A 52 -10.13 -3.81 0.11
CA ARG A 52 -9.41 -2.62 0.58
C ARG A 52 -9.36 -2.46 2.09
N ASN A 53 -9.44 -3.55 2.84
CA ASN A 53 -9.33 -3.57 4.29
C ASN A 53 -8.05 -4.28 4.76
N PRO A 54 -7.49 -3.90 5.91
CA PRO A 54 -6.43 -4.68 6.53
C PRO A 54 -6.98 -5.98 7.12
N HIS A 55 -6.15 -7.01 7.14
CA HIS A 55 -6.51 -8.33 7.67
C HIS A 55 -5.48 -8.83 8.66
N VAL A 56 -5.97 -9.37 9.77
CA VAL A 56 -5.19 -10.07 10.79
C VAL A 56 -5.75 -11.47 10.96
N GLY A 57 -4.93 -12.49 10.80
CA GLY A 57 -5.41 -13.87 10.86
C GLY A 57 -4.32 -14.89 11.07
N THR A 58 -4.71 -16.13 10.89
CA THR A 58 -3.84 -17.32 10.90
C THR A 58 -4.08 -18.08 9.61
N THR A 59 -3.06 -18.66 9.02
CA THR A 59 -3.17 -19.49 7.83
C THR A 59 -3.75 -20.88 8.19
N ASP A 60 -3.85 -21.77 7.20
CA ASP A 60 -4.21 -23.19 7.43
C ASP A 60 -3.17 -23.88 8.33
N ASP A 61 -1.91 -23.42 8.32
CA ASP A 61 -0.92 -23.78 9.34
C ASP A 61 -1.14 -22.90 10.57
N PRO A 62 -1.53 -23.47 11.73
CA PRO A 62 -1.85 -22.72 12.94
C PRO A 62 -0.66 -22.00 13.56
N THR A 63 0.56 -22.32 13.14
CA THR A 63 1.79 -21.66 13.62
C THR A 63 2.11 -20.38 12.83
N VAL A 64 1.46 -20.16 11.68
CA VAL A 64 1.72 -19.02 10.81
C VAL A 64 0.60 -18.00 10.94
N HIS A 65 0.93 -16.88 11.57
CA HIS A 65 0.04 -15.73 11.72
C HIS A 65 0.39 -14.62 10.73
N TYR A 66 -0.61 -13.86 10.30
CA TYR A 66 -0.39 -12.77 9.36
C TYR A 66 -1.13 -11.48 9.75
N ALA A 67 -0.53 -10.36 9.37
CA ALA A 67 -1.18 -9.05 9.29
C ALA A 67 -0.75 -8.37 7.99
N LEU A 68 -1.70 -7.99 7.16
CA LEU A 68 -1.39 -7.51 5.80
C LEU A 68 -2.46 -6.56 5.26
N ALA A 69 -2.21 -6.02 4.06
CA ALA A 69 -3.13 -5.17 3.29
C ALA A 69 -3.48 -3.84 3.97
N TYR A 70 -2.49 -3.17 4.56
CA TYR A 70 -2.69 -1.89 5.26
C TYR A 70 -3.08 -0.70 4.35
N MET A 71 -3.16 -0.88 3.04
CA MET A 71 -3.63 0.13 2.08
C MET A 71 -2.91 1.50 2.15
N GLY A 72 -1.63 1.49 2.51
CA GLY A 72 -0.84 2.72 2.73
C GLY A 72 -0.81 3.21 4.17
N SER A 73 -1.68 2.72 5.05
CA SER A 73 -1.74 3.10 6.48
C SER A 73 -0.84 2.24 7.37
N GLY A 74 0.20 1.60 6.80
CA GLY A 74 1.06 0.64 7.51
C GLY A 74 1.74 1.23 8.74
N VAL A 75 2.15 2.50 8.72
CA VAL A 75 2.81 3.15 9.85
C VAL A 75 1.92 3.11 11.11
N ALA A 76 0.64 3.41 10.97
CA ALA A 76 -0.31 3.38 12.09
C ALA A 76 -0.77 1.95 12.41
N LEU A 77 -1.15 1.18 11.38
CA LEU A 77 -1.80 -0.12 11.57
C LEU A 77 -0.83 -1.24 11.91
N ALA A 78 0.44 -1.20 11.46
CA ALA A 78 1.38 -2.28 11.72
C ALA A 78 1.64 -2.48 13.22
N THR A 79 1.76 -1.40 13.99
CA THR A 79 1.93 -1.48 15.45
C THR A 79 0.70 -2.08 16.13
N LEU A 80 -0.50 -1.64 15.74
CA LEU A 80 -1.75 -2.18 16.27
C LEU A 80 -1.92 -3.67 15.94
N CYS A 81 -1.74 -4.03 14.67
CA CYS A 81 -1.84 -5.40 14.21
C CYS A 81 -0.76 -6.30 14.83
N GLY A 82 0.46 -5.79 15.00
CA GLY A 82 1.54 -6.49 15.69
C GLY A 82 1.19 -6.81 17.15
N ARG A 83 0.54 -5.88 17.85
CA ARG A 83 0.00 -6.14 19.19
C ARG A 83 -1.02 -7.27 19.21
N TYR A 84 -1.96 -7.28 18.26
CA TYR A 84 -2.95 -8.37 18.17
C TYR A 84 -2.30 -9.72 17.86
N LEU A 85 -1.31 -9.74 16.97
CA LEU A 85 -0.57 -10.97 16.69
C LEU A 85 0.20 -11.47 17.91
N ALA A 86 0.89 -10.58 18.63
CA ALA A 86 1.62 -10.94 19.86
C ALA A 86 0.69 -11.53 20.93
N GLN A 87 -0.48 -10.93 21.13
CA GLN A 87 -1.48 -11.43 22.07
C GLN A 87 -2.02 -12.80 21.65
N ARG A 88 -2.25 -13.01 20.34
CA ARG A 88 -2.68 -14.32 19.80
C ARG A 88 -1.64 -15.40 20.02
N VAL A 89 -0.37 -15.11 19.72
CA VAL A 89 0.75 -16.05 19.93
C VAL A 89 0.90 -16.39 21.43
N ALA A 90 0.70 -15.41 22.28
CA ALA A 90 0.76 -15.60 23.75
C ALA A 90 -0.48 -16.31 24.33
N GLY A 91 -1.48 -16.65 23.55
CA GLY A 91 -2.74 -17.24 24.04
C GLY A 91 -3.59 -16.31 24.89
N ALA A 92 -3.34 -15.00 24.82
CA ALA A 92 -3.99 -13.99 25.66
C ALA A 92 -5.40 -13.57 25.21
N GLY A 93 -6.02 -14.33 24.29
CA GLY A 93 -7.44 -14.17 23.92
C GLY A 93 -7.83 -12.82 23.30
N SER A 94 -6.89 -12.10 22.69
CA SER A 94 -7.18 -10.82 22.06
C SER A 94 -7.83 -10.99 20.70
N GLU A 95 -9.00 -10.43 20.54
CA GLU A 95 -9.66 -10.34 19.23
C GLU A 95 -9.30 -9.02 18.54
N ALA A 96 -8.83 -9.13 17.31
CA ALA A 96 -8.52 -7.98 16.46
C ALA A 96 -9.79 -7.35 15.87
N GLY A 97 -10.83 -7.19 16.62
CA GLY A 97 -12.11 -6.58 16.22
C GLY A 97 -12.68 -7.09 14.87
N PRO A 98 -13.98 -6.95 14.64
CA PRO A 98 -14.64 -7.57 13.48
C PRO A 98 -14.17 -7.01 12.13
N LEU A 99 -13.59 -5.83 12.08
CA LEU A 99 -13.06 -5.26 10.85
C LEU A 99 -11.76 -5.94 10.38
N LEU A 100 -10.86 -6.23 11.32
CA LEU A 100 -9.53 -6.79 11.03
C LEU A 100 -9.53 -8.32 10.95
N SER A 101 -10.49 -8.99 11.62
CA SER A 101 -10.59 -10.46 11.70
C SER A 101 -11.38 -11.08 10.56
N ARG A 102 -11.75 -10.33 9.55
CA ARG A 102 -12.44 -10.87 8.37
C ARG A 102 -11.53 -11.84 7.62
N PRO A 103 -12.07 -12.92 7.08
CA PRO A 103 -11.30 -13.79 6.21
C PRO A 103 -10.81 -13.03 4.99
N LEU A 104 -9.62 -13.40 4.49
CA LEU A 104 -9.08 -12.81 3.26
C LEU A 104 -10.02 -13.11 2.08
N PRO A 105 -10.51 -12.07 1.39
CA PRO A 105 -11.35 -12.29 0.22
C PRO A 105 -10.53 -12.92 -0.91
N ARG A 106 -11.08 -13.89 -1.57
CA ARG A 106 -10.46 -14.47 -2.76
C ARG A 106 -10.59 -13.48 -3.92
N PHE A 107 -9.48 -13.22 -4.57
CA PHE A 107 -9.47 -12.37 -5.76
C PHE A 107 -10.21 -13.09 -6.90
N PRO A 108 -11.25 -12.50 -7.51
CA PRO A 108 -11.91 -13.11 -8.64
C PRO A 108 -10.92 -13.23 -9.80
N LEU A 109 -10.83 -14.39 -10.44
CA LEU A 109 -9.91 -14.68 -11.54
C LEU A 109 -8.48 -14.18 -11.25
N PRO A 110 -7.74 -14.82 -10.31
CA PRO A 110 -6.44 -14.30 -9.83
C PRO A 110 -5.39 -14.11 -10.93
N ALA A 111 -5.50 -14.85 -12.04
CA ALA A 111 -4.64 -14.70 -13.21
C ALA A 111 -4.76 -13.31 -13.86
N LEU A 112 -5.91 -12.67 -13.74
CA LEU A 112 -6.18 -11.35 -14.32
C LEU A 112 -5.83 -10.19 -13.35
N ARG A 113 -5.29 -10.44 -12.15
CA ARG A 113 -4.99 -9.39 -11.16
C ARG A 113 -4.17 -8.22 -11.70
N ARG A 114 -3.23 -8.48 -12.61
CA ARG A 114 -2.41 -7.43 -13.25
C ARG A 114 -3.23 -6.54 -14.17
N TRP A 115 -4.22 -7.10 -14.85
CA TRP A 115 -5.12 -6.34 -15.72
C TRP A 115 -6.07 -5.46 -14.91
N TYR A 116 -6.65 -5.99 -13.83
CA TYR A 116 -7.45 -5.19 -12.90
C TYR A 116 -6.66 -4.02 -12.33
N GLN A 117 -5.42 -4.27 -11.93
CA GLN A 117 -4.55 -3.22 -11.42
C GLN A 117 -4.29 -2.14 -12.48
N ARG A 118 -3.95 -2.53 -13.70
CA ARG A 118 -3.73 -1.59 -14.82
C ARG A 118 -4.98 -0.78 -15.13
N ALA A 119 -6.14 -1.42 -15.21
CA ALA A 119 -7.41 -0.76 -15.46
C ALA A 119 -7.77 0.23 -14.34
N ALA A 120 -7.57 -0.15 -13.08
CA ALA A 120 -7.78 0.72 -11.94
C ALA A 120 -6.85 1.95 -11.96
N TYR A 121 -5.56 1.75 -12.28
CA TYR A 121 -4.61 2.87 -12.40
C TYR A 121 -4.97 3.82 -13.55
N ALA A 122 -5.37 3.29 -14.70
CA ALA A 122 -5.82 4.11 -15.82
C ALA A 122 -7.08 4.91 -15.45
N TRP A 123 -8.07 4.25 -14.83
CA TRP A 123 -9.29 4.88 -14.38
C TRP A 123 -9.06 6.01 -13.37
N TYR A 124 -8.27 5.73 -12.31
CA TYR A 124 -7.95 6.75 -11.32
C TYR A 124 -7.05 7.86 -11.87
N GLY A 125 -6.15 7.54 -12.81
CA GLY A 125 -5.36 8.56 -13.53
C GLY A 125 -6.25 9.53 -14.28
N LEU A 126 -7.20 9.03 -15.07
CA LEU A 126 -8.17 9.87 -15.76
C LEU A 126 -9.00 10.71 -14.79
N LYS A 127 -9.49 10.11 -13.71
CA LYS A 127 -10.30 10.83 -12.73
C LYS A 127 -9.53 11.95 -12.01
N ASP A 128 -8.25 11.72 -11.69
CA ASP A 128 -7.42 12.70 -10.98
C ASP A 128 -6.97 13.87 -11.89
N GLU A 129 -7.00 13.70 -13.21
CA GLU A 129 -6.65 14.76 -14.18
C GLU A 129 -7.86 15.64 -14.55
N TRP A 130 -9.09 15.17 -14.30
CA TRP A 130 -10.33 15.86 -14.69
C TRP A 130 -11.11 16.45 -13.50
N LEU A 131 -10.60 16.32 -12.29
CA LEU A 131 -11.14 16.92 -11.06
C LEU A 131 -10.08 17.79 -10.37
#